data_c3364fc09e72f878a3a09fc5a2c0fdea
#
_entry.id   c3364fc09e72f878a3a09fc5a2c0fdea
#
_cell.length_a   1.000
_cell.length_b   1.000
_cell.length_c   1.000
_cell.angle_alpha   90.00
_cell.angle_beta   90.00
_cell.angle_gamma   90.00
#
_symmetry.space_group_name_H-M   'P 1'
#
loop_
_entity.id
_entity.type
_entity.pdbx_description
1 polymer ?
#
loop_
_entity_poly.entity_id
_entity_poly.type
_entity_poly.pdbx_seq_one_letter_code
_entity_poly.pdbx_strand_id
1 'polypeptide(L)'
;MVLESLIGVKQAERSPGFALLLGFLYSSVAVFLSLWIFRSQASLILVFLIVFACFPLVYKTLRFEAQKDLKKRSGISLFKLHFDALKVFMYLFVGIVLAMSIWYVVLPSNVVVDLFSSQMATIHSINNGAATGAATSLDFLSAILINNIKVLIFCVLFSFFYGAGAIFILTWNASVISAAIGSFIRTNLADVVQTVGFVKMGLYLQIFSMGIVRYMTHGLFEILAYFIGGLAGGLISVAMMSRE
;
A
#
# COMPACT_ATOMS: atom_id res chain seq x y z
N MET A 1 21.66 5.59 -13.50
CA MET A 1 21.05 4.32 -13.10
C MET A 1 19.82 4.07 -13.98
N VAL A 2 19.64 2.85 -14.52
CA VAL A 2 18.66 2.58 -15.61
C VAL A 2 17.20 2.80 -15.15
N LEU A 3 16.83 2.36 -13.94
CA LEU A 3 15.50 2.56 -13.40
C LEU A 3 15.16 4.02 -13.07
N GLU A 4 16.15 4.82 -12.75
CA GLU A 4 15.96 6.25 -12.46
C GLU A 4 15.71 7.09 -13.71
N SER A 5 16.19 6.66 -14.87
CA SER A 5 15.98 7.38 -16.15
C SER A 5 14.59 7.15 -16.73
N LEU A 6 13.95 6.03 -16.37
CA LEU A 6 12.62 5.67 -16.86
C LEU A 6 11.48 6.45 -16.19
N ILE A 7 11.72 7.09 -15.03
CA ILE A 7 10.66 7.68 -14.22
C ILE A 7 10.89 9.18 -14.06
N GLY A 8 10.26 9.96 -14.92
CA GLY A 8 10.13 11.40 -14.73
C GLY A 8 9.05 11.73 -13.70
N VAL A 9 9.40 12.36 -12.56
CA VAL A 9 8.43 12.81 -11.55
C VAL A 9 7.32 13.65 -12.18
N LYS A 10 7.68 14.57 -13.08
CA LYS A 10 6.73 15.39 -13.84
C LYS A 10 5.75 14.55 -14.68
N GLN A 11 6.17 13.40 -15.18
CA GLN A 11 5.31 12.50 -15.94
C GLN A 11 4.35 11.75 -15.00
N ALA A 12 4.84 11.29 -13.84
CA ALA A 12 4.00 10.63 -12.84
C ALA A 12 2.94 11.59 -12.26
N GLU A 13 3.29 12.86 -12.03
CA GLU A 13 2.33 13.89 -11.59
C GLU A 13 1.28 14.23 -12.65
N ARG A 14 1.68 14.28 -13.93
CA ARG A 14 0.77 14.57 -15.05
C ARG A 14 -0.11 13.38 -15.43
N SER A 15 0.36 12.17 -15.22
CA SER A 15 -0.33 10.93 -15.56
C SER A 15 -0.31 9.96 -14.37
N PRO A 16 -1.17 10.17 -13.35
CA PRO A 16 -1.17 9.32 -12.15
C PRO A 16 -1.38 7.84 -12.46
N GLY A 17 -2.10 7.51 -13.56
CA GLY A 17 -2.26 6.13 -14.02
C GLY A 17 -0.93 5.42 -14.32
N PHE A 18 0.12 6.17 -14.64
CA PHE A 18 1.46 5.61 -14.79
C PHE A 18 2.04 5.10 -13.45
N ALA A 19 1.79 5.82 -12.34
CA ALA A 19 2.19 5.36 -11.02
C ALA A 19 1.44 4.09 -10.61
N LEU A 20 0.16 3.98 -10.95
CA LEU A 20 -0.63 2.75 -10.75
C LEU A 20 -0.01 1.57 -11.52
N LEU A 21 0.29 1.77 -12.80
CA LEU A 21 0.91 0.73 -13.63
C LEU A 21 2.27 0.30 -13.07
N LEU A 22 3.09 1.24 -12.60
CA LEU A 22 4.37 0.92 -11.95
C LEU A 22 4.17 0.11 -10.68
N GLY A 23 3.23 0.50 -9.80
CA GLY A 23 2.90 -0.25 -8.60
C GLY A 23 2.48 -1.68 -8.92
N PHE A 24 1.65 -1.84 -9.95
CA PHE A 24 1.21 -3.15 -10.42
C PHE A 24 2.36 -4.01 -10.96
N LEU A 25 3.19 -3.45 -11.83
CA LEU A 25 4.32 -4.16 -12.43
C LEU A 25 5.39 -4.53 -11.40
N TYR A 26 5.79 -3.59 -10.54
CA TYR A 26 6.79 -3.84 -9.50
C TYR A 26 6.34 -4.91 -8.52
N SER A 27 5.07 -4.89 -8.10
CA SER A 27 4.51 -5.91 -7.23
C SER A 27 4.46 -7.27 -7.91
N SER A 28 4.07 -7.32 -9.19
CA SER A 28 4.03 -8.57 -9.95
C SER A 28 5.43 -9.17 -10.11
N VAL A 29 6.43 -8.38 -10.43
CA VAL A 29 7.83 -8.84 -10.52
C VAL A 29 8.32 -9.31 -9.15
N ALA A 30 8.02 -8.56 -8.09
CA ALA A 30 8.41 -8.91 -6.72
C ALA A 30 7.81 -10.25 -6.25
N VAL A 31 6.56 -10.57 -6.64
CA VAL A 31 5.91 -11.87 -6.36
C VAL A 31 6.76 -13.00 -6.91
N PHE A 32 7.15 -12.94 -8.17
CA PHE A 32 7.95 -14.01 -8.80
C PHE A 32 9.37 -14.09 -8.26
N LEU A 33 10.02 -12.95 -8.03
CA LEU A 33 11.38 -12.93 -7.49
C LEU A 33 11.45 -13.44 -6.05
N SER A 34 10.48 -13.08 -5.20
CA SER A 34 10.44 -13.54 -3.81
C SER A 34 10.24 -15.05 -3.72
N LEU A 35 9.39 -15.63 -4.57
CA LEU A 35 9.19 -17.07 -4.66
C LEU A 35 10.41 -17.82 -5.20
N TRP A 36 11.08 -17.25 -6.20
CA TRP A 36 12.20 -17.89 -6.87
C TRP A 36 13.45 -17.90 -6.00
N ILE A 37 13.77 -16.79 -5.33
CA ILE A 37 15.04 -16.62 -4.63
C ILE A 37 14.91 -16.93 -3.13
N PHE A 38 13.77 -16.56 -2.52
CA PHE A 38 13.61 -16.56 -1.06
C PHE A 38 12.29 -17.20 -0.60
N ARG A 39 11.94 -18.35 -1.15
CA ARG A 39 10.63 -18.97 -0.92
C ARG A 39 10.24 -19.09 0.56
N SER A 40 11.17 -19.48 1.43
CA SER A 40 10.92 -19.64 2.88
C SER A 40 10.66 -18.31 3.61
N GLN A 41 11.09 -17.18 3.04
CA GLN A 41 10.94 -15.84 3.56
C GLN A 41 10.11 -14.94 2.62
N ALA A 42 9.41 -15.55 1.64
CA ALA A 42 8.78 -14.84 0.53
C ALA A 42 7.84 -13.72 0.99
N SER A 43 7.13 -13.92 2.07
CA SER A 43 6.16 -12.95 2.60
C SER A 43 6.77 -11.60 2.98
N LEU A 44 7.91 -11.58 3.66
CA LEU A 44 8.62 -10.34 4.01
C LEU A 44 9.43 -9.80 2.84
N ILE A 45 10.13 -10.68 2.12
CA ILE A 45 10.97 -10.29 0.98
C ILE A 45 10.14 -9.66 -0.13
N LEU A 46 8.91 -10.13 -0.36
CA LEU A 46 7.96 -9.52 -1.28
C LEU A 46 7.78 -8.02 -0.98
N VAL A 47 7.51 -7.65 0.27
CA VAL A 47 7.34 -6.27 0.69
C VAL A 47 8.63 -5.46 0.48
N PHE A 48 9.78 -6.02 0.88
CA PHE A 48 11.08 -5.35 0.68
C PHE A 48 11.37 -5.10 -0.80
N LEU A 49 11.15 -6.06 -1.68
CA LEU A 49 11.39 -5.92 -3.12
C LEU A 49 10.50 -4.82 -3.73
N ILE A 50 9.23 -4.74 -3.32
CA ILE A 50 8.33 -3.66 -3.77
C ILE A 50 8.85 -2.30 -3.28
N VAL A 51 9.23 -2.21 -2.01
CA VAL A 51 9.80 -0.98 -1.43
C VAL A 51 11.03 -0.52 -2.22
N PHE A 52 11.98 -1.42 -2.47
CA PHE A 52 13.18 -1.11 -3.25
C PHE A 52 12.86 -0.63 -4.67
N ALA A 53 11.90 -1.27 -5.32
CA ALA A 53 11.49 -0.88 -6.68
C ALA A 53 10.80 0.49 -6.70
N CYS A 54 9.97 0.79 -5.70
CA CYS A 54 9.23 2.05 -5.60
C CYS A 54 10.08 3.21 -5.04
N PHE A 55 11.15 2.92 -4.30
CA PHE A 55 11.97 3.91 -3.61
C PHE A 55 12.46 5.05 -4.52
N PRO A 56 13.01 4.80 -5.72
CA PRO A 56 13.50 5.87 -6.59
C PRO A 56 12.39 6.87 -6.99
N LEU A 57 11.18 6.39 -7.24
CA LEU A 57 10.04 7.25 -7.57
C LEU A 57 9.63 8.10 -6.36
N VAL A 58 9.45 7.47 -5.20
CA VAL A 58 9.03 8.14 -3.97
C VAL A 58 10.06 9.19 -3.55
N TYR A 59 11.34 8.84 -3.51
CA TYR A 59 12.42 9.76 -3.15
C TYR A 59 12.50 10.98 -4.08
N LYS A 60 12.43 10.76 -5.41
CA LYS A 60 12.42 11.87 -6.38
C LYS A 60 11.20 12.76 -6.22
N THR A 61 10.03 12.18 -5.95
CA THR A 61 8.80 12.94 -5.69
C THR A 61 8.94 13.80 -4.44
N LEU A 62 9.43 13.23 -3.34
CA LEU A 62 9.68 13.97 -2.10
C LEU A 62 10.68 15.12 -2.29
N ARG A 63 11.79 14.86 -3.00
CA ARG A 63 12.80 15.89 -3.31
C ARG A 63 12.22 17.01 -4.18
N PHE A 64 11.38 16.69 -5.14
CA PHE A 64 10.73 17.65 -6.00
C PHE A 64 9.74 18.53 -5.21
N GLU A 65 8.97 17.92 -4.30
CA GLU A 65 8.05 18.63 -3.41
C GLU A 65 8.78 19.54 -2.43
N ALA A 66 9.89 19.10 -1.84
CA ALA A 66 10.71 19.93 -0.96
C ALA A 66 11.25 21.18 -1.69
N GLN A 67 11.60 21.07 -2.99
CA GLN A 67 12.03 22.21 -3.80
C GLN A 67 10.87 23.19 -4.10
N LYS A 68 9.63 22.70 -4.17
CA LYS A 68 8.45 23.57 -4.32
C LYS A 68 8.26 24.44 -3.07
N ASP A 69 8.41 23.86 -1.87
CA ASP A 69 8.29 24.59 -0.61
C ASP A 69 9.31 25.74 -0.48
N LEU A 70 10.55 25.49 -0.87
CA LEU A 70 11.61 26.50 -0.82
C LEU A 70 11.35 27.70 -1.76
N LYS A 71 10.61 27.50 -2.85
CA LYS A 71 10.32 28.55 -3.85
C LYS A 71 9.07 29.36 -3.57
N LYS A 72 8.16 28.87 -2.74
CA LYS A 72 6.85 29.50 -2.51
C LYS A 72 6.78 30.18 -1.14
N ARG A 73 6.77 31.50 -1.17
CA ARG A 73 6.40 32.34 -0.02
C ARG A 73 4.90 32.60 -0.04
N SER A 74 4.21 32.18 1.07
CA SER A 74 2.90 32.70 1.51
C SER A 74 1.61 32.29 0.75
N GLY A 75 0.62 31.85 1.51
CA GLY A 75 -0.82 31.96 1.17
C GLY A 75 -1.52 30.79 0.49
N ILE A 76 -0.83 29.78 -0.02
CA ILE A 76 -1.48 28.59 -0.58
C ILE A 76 -1.57 27.53 0.50
N SER A 77 -2.77 26.92 0.65
CA SER A 77 -2.95 25.75 1.48
C SER A 77 -1.87 24.70 1.15
N LEU A 78 -1.10 24.26 2.15
CA LEU A 78 -0.08 23.21 2.03
C LEU A 78 -0.64 21.96 1.34
N PHE A 79 -1.90 21.65 1.61
CA PHE A 79 -2.59 20.54 0.97
C PHE A 79 -2.68 20.68 -0.56
N LYS A 80 -3.00 21.87 -1.08
CA LYS A 80 -3.03 22.12 -2.54
C LYS A 80 -1.65 22.02 -3.17
N LEU A 81 -0.61 22.43 -2.44
CA LEU A 81 0.76 22.39 -2.93
C LEU A 81 1.26 20.97 -3.18
N HIS A 82 0.93 20.04 -2.26
CA HIS A 82 1.43 18.67 -2.27
C HIS A 82 0.42 17.64 -2.81
N PHE A 83 -0.73 18.10 -3.30
CA PHE A 83 -1.82 17.22 -3.75
C PHE A 83 -1.40 16.30 -4.91
N ASP A 84 -0.53 16.77 -5.80
CA ASP A 84 -0.05 15.95 -6.93
C ASP A 84 0.87 14.81 -6.47
N ALA A 85 1.71 15.05 -5.47
CA ALA A 85 2.51 13.99 -4.85
C ALA A 85 1.62 12.96 -4.13
N LEU A 86 0.61 13.43 -3.40
CA LEU A 86 -0.36 12.54 -2.77
C LEU A 86 -1.08 11.66 -3.80
N LYS A 87 -1.49 12.21 -4.94
CA LYS A 87 -2.06 11.43 -6.05
C LYS A 87 -1.09 10.33 -6.50
N VAL A 88 0.18 10.66 -6.76
CA VAL A 88 1.18 9.68 -7.19
C VAL A 88 1.28 8.53 -6.19
N PHE A 89 1.35 8.82 -4.89
CA PHE A 89 1.41 7.80 -3.86
C PHE A 89 0.13 6.97 -3.77
N MET A 90 -1.04 7.58 -3.87
CA MET A 90 -2.32 6.88 -3.87
C MET A 90 -2.45 5.94 -5.07
N TYR A 91 -2.10 6.39 -6.28
CA TYR A 91 -2.18 5.54 -7.47
C TYR A 91 -1.16 4.41 -7.42
N LEU A 92 0.06 4.67 -6.92
CA LEU A 92 1.07 3.64 -6.68
C LEU A 92 0.54 2.57 -5.70
N PHE A 93 -0.04 3.00 -4.58
CA PHE A 93 -0.64 2.14 -3.58
C PHE A 93 -1.77 1.27 -4.17
N VAL A 94 -2.69 1.87 -4.93
CA VAL A 94 -3.78 1.14 -5.59
C VAL A 94 -3.21 0.12 -6.57
N GLY A 95 -2.17 0.45 -7.33
CA GLY A 95 -1.49 -0.48 -8.22
C GLY A 95 -0.91 -1.69 -7.48
N ILE A 96 -0.26 -1.46 -6.32
CA ILE A 96 0.26 -2.53 -5.45
C ILE A 96 -0.89 -3.42 -4.94
N VAL A 97 -1.96 -2.81 -4.41
CA VAL A 97 -3.13 -3.54 -3.89
C VAL A 97 -3.76 -4.40 -4.97
N LEU A 98 -3.98 -3.86 -6.16
CA LEU A 98 -4.58 -4.60 -7.26
C LEU A 98 -3.71 -5.79 -7.68
N ALA A 99 -2.41 -5.59 -7.88
CA ALA A 99 -1.51 -6.66 -8.27
C ALA A 99 -1.49 -7.79 -7.24
N MET A 100 -1.28 -7.46 -5.98
CA MET A 100 -1.16 -8.46 -4.92
C MET A 100 -2.49 -9.18 -4.67
N SER A 101 -3.65 -8.49 -4.77
CA SER A 101 -4.97 -9.11 -4.66
C SER A 101 -5.22 -10.09 -5.81
N ILE A 102 -4.86 -9.73 -7.03
CA ILE A 102 -4.99 -10.61 -8.19
C ILE A 102 -4.10 -11.85 -8.02
N TRP A 103 -2.83 -11.67 -7.67
CA TRP A 103 -1.91 -12.79 -7.44
C TRP A 103 -2.37 -13.68 -6.28
N TYR A 104 -2.93 -13.11 -5.21
CA TYR A 104 -3.52 -13.89 -4.12
C TYR A 104 -4.64 -14.81 -4.62
N VAL A 105 -5.48 -14.33 -5.53
CA VAL A 105 -6.62 -15.10 -6.07
C VAL A 105 -6.16 -16.15 -7.08
N VAL A 106 -5.21 -15.82 -7.95
CA VAL A 106 -4.80 -16.65 -9.11
C VAL A 106 -3.82 -17.76 -8.72
N LEU A 107 -2.91 -17.50 -7.77
CA LEU A 107 -1.87 -18.46 -7.40
C LEU A 107 -2.44 -19.66 -6.64
N PRO A 108 -1.81 -20.86 -6.72
CA PRO A 108 -2.17 -22.02 -5.92
C PRO A 108 -2.09 -21.76 -4.41
N SER A 109 -2.91 -22.44 -3.61
CA SER A 109 -3.04 -22.18 -2.16
C SER A 109 -1.73 -22.34 -1.39
N ASN A 110 -0.91 -23.32 -1.73
CA ASN A 110 0.41 -23.53 -1.12
C ASN A 110 1.36 -22.36 -1.37
N VAL A 111 1.32 -21.76 -2.57
CA VAL A 111 2.14 -20.60 -2.93
C VAL A 111 1.64 -19.34 -2.21
N VAL A 112 0.33 -19.18 -2.08
CA VAL A 112 -0.27 -18.06 -1.33
C VAL A 112 0.12 -18.09 0.14
N VAL A 113 0.17 -19.27 0.75
CA VAL A 113 0.65 -19.41 2.14
C VAL A 113 2.09 -18.93 2.27
N ASP A 114 2.98 -19.30 1.34
CA ASP A 114 4.38 -18.85 1.36
C ASP A 114 4.48 -17.31 1.22
N LEU A 115 3.70 -16.73 0.29
CA LEU A 115 3.76 -15.30 -0.06
C LEU A 115 3.09 -14.37 0.95
N PHE A 116 2.06 -14.83 1.66
CA PHE A 116 1.20 -13.97 2.48
C PHE A 116 1.10 -14.43 3.94
N SER A 117 1.98 -15.34 4.40
CA SER A 117 1.96 -15.88 5.77
C SER A 117 1.98 -14.77 6.84
N SER A 118 2.85 -13.79 6.72
CA SER A 118 2.97 -12.69 7.69
C SER A 118 1.74 -11.76 7.66
N GLN A 119 1.18 -11.49 6.48
CA GLN A 119 -0.03 -10.68 6.32
C GLN A 119 -1.24 -11.39 6.91
N MET A 120 -1.38 -12.70 6.67
CA MET A 120 -2.45 -13.51 7.25
C MET A 120 -2.34 -13.59 8.77
N ALA A 121 -1.14 -13.74 9.32
CA ALA A 121 -0.91 -13.70 10.76
C ALA A 121 -1.35 -12.33 11.37
N THR A 122 -1.07 -11.23 10.68
CA THR A 122 -1.52 -9.89 11.07
C THR A 122 -3.05 -9.79 11.05
N ILE A 123 -3.71 -10.26 10.01
CA ILE A 123 -5.18 -10.26 9.90
C ILE A 123 -5.80 -11.11 11.02
N HIS A 124 -5.25 -12.29 11.29
CA HIS A 124 -5.71 -13.14 12.38
C HIS A 124 -5.55 -12.48 13.76
N SER A 125 -4.45 -11.78 14.00
CA SER A 125 -4.22 -11.07 15.27
C SER A 125 -5.24 -9.95 15.50
N ILE A 126 -5.59 -9.21 14.44
CA ILE A 126 -6.61 -8.16 14.49
C ILE A 126 -7.99 -8.76 14.76
N ASN A 127 -8.36 -9.82 14.04
CA ASN A 127 -9.65 -10.46 14.19
C ASN A 127 -9.82 -11.12 15.57
N ASN A 128 -8.78 -11.78 16.10
CA ASN A 128 -8.83 -12.40 17.42
C ASN A 128 -8.90 -11.34 18.55
N GLY A 129 -8.24 -10.20 18.39
CA GLY A 129 -8.39 -9.07 19.31
C GLY A 129 -9.82 -8.51 19.34
N ALA A 130 -10.54 -8.55 18.21
CA ALA A 130 -11.93 -8.14 18.09
C ALA A 130 -12.92 -9.22 18.60
N ALA A 131 -12.54 -10.50 18.54
CA ALA A 131 -13.43 -11.65 18.82
C ALA A 131 -13.53 -12.00 20.31
N THR A 132 -12.70 -11.41 21.18
CA THR A 132 -12.85 -11.58 22.65
C THR A 132 -14.05 -10.79 23.14
N GLY A 133 -15.25 -11.26 22.88
CA GLY A 133 -16.61 -10.72 23.09
C GLY A 133 -16.96 -9.99 24.40
N ALA A 134 -15.97 -9.47 25.12
CA ALA A 134 -16.07 -8.61 26.27
C ALA A 134 -15.73 -7.13 25.95
N ALA A 135 -15.28 -6.82 24.73
CA ALA A 135 -14.91 -5.47 24.35
C ALA A 135 -16.16 -4.64 24.01
N THR A 136 -16.32 -3.52 24.68
CA THR A 136 -17.33 -2.52 24.32
C THR A 136 -16.98 -1.88 22.98
N SER A 137 -17.93 -1.21 22.33
CA SER A 137 -17.67 -0.44 21.10
C SER A 137 -16.58 0.62 21.29
N LEU A 138 -16.40 1.14 22.50
CA LEU A 138 -15.36 2.10 22.87
C LEU A 138 -13.98 1.44 22.96
N ASP A 139 -13.88 0.22 23.47
CA ASP A 139 -12.61 -0.52 23.53
C ASP A 139 -12.12 -0.85 22.12
N PHE A 140 -13.03 -1.23 21.22
CA PHE A 140 -12.72 -1.47 19.83
C PHE A 140 -12.24 -0.21 19.12
N LEU A 141 -12.93 0.92 19.29
CA LEU A 141 -12.53 2.20 18.74
C LEU A 141 -11.17 2.66 19.27
N SER A 142 -10.93 2.51 20.58
CA SER A 142 -9.65 2.88 21.20
C SER A 142 -8.50 2.02 20.68
N ALA A 143 -8.71 0.71 20.48
CA ALA A 143 -7.70 -0.19 19.92
C ALA A 143 -7.33 0.20 18.48
N ILE A 144 -8.33 0.51 17.64
CA ILE A 144 -8.09 1.00 16.27
C ILE A 144 -7.32 2.31 16.30
N LEU A 145 -7.75 3.27 17.12
CA LEU A 145 -7.10 4.58 17.22
C LEU A 145 -5.64 4.46 17.67
N ILE A 146 -5.36 3.67 18.72
CA ILE A 146 -4.00 3.44 19.22
C ILE A 146 -3.14 2.78 18.15
N ASN A 147 -3.66 1.78 17.42
CA ASN A 147 -2.93 1.15 16.34
C ASN A 147 -2.57 2.17 15.24
N ASN A 148 -3.52 2.99 14.82
CA ASN A 148 -3.30 3.99 13.77
C ASN A 148 -2.31 5.08 14.19
N ILE A 149 -2.37 5.52 15.46
CA ILE A 149 -1.37 6.45 16.03
C ILE A 149 0.03 5.82 16.02
N LYS A 150 0.18 4.55 16.43
CA LYS A 150 1.46 3.85 16.35
C LYS A 150 2.00 3.81 14.93
N VAL A 151 1.18 3.41 13.97
CA VAL A 151 1.59 3.34 12.55
C VAL A 151 1.97 4.72 12.04
N LEU A 152 1.22 5.78 12.39
CA LEU A 152 1.54 7.15 12.00
C LEU A 152 2.87 7.62 12.60
N ILE A 153 3.13 7.33 13.88
CA ILE A 153 4.41 7.64 14.53
C ILE A 153 5.55 6.93 13.80
N PHE A 154 5.40 5.64 13.47
CA PHE A 154 6.40 4.91 12.70
C PHE A 154 6.58 5.50 11.30
N CYS A 155 5.51 5.89 10.60
CA CYS A 155 5.61 6.58 9.32
C CYS A 155 6.48 7.83 9.40
N VAL A 156 6.24 8.67 10.42
CA VAL A 156 7.00 9.91 10.62
C VAL A 156 8.45 9.61 10.98
N LEU A 157 8.69 8.72 11.95
CA LEU A 157 10.04 8.37 12.38
C LEU A 157 10.88 7.78 11.25
N PHE A 158 10.34 6.80 10.54
CA PHE A 158 11.08 6.14 9.46
C PHE A 158 11.20 6.99 8.20
N SER A 159 10.38 8.00 8.02
CA SER A 159 10.52 8.93 6.90
C SER A 159 11.78 9.80 7.01
N PHE A 160 12.38 9.94 8.21
CA PHE A 160 13.72 10.53 8.37
C PHE A 160 14.80 9.74 7.61
N PHE A 161 14.58 8.46 7.33
CA PHE A 161 15.48 7.65 6.49
C PHE A 161 15.14 7.80 5.00
N TYR A 162 15.26 9.01 4.44
CA TYR A 162 15.03 9.32 3.02
C TYR A 162 13.63 8.98 2.49
N GLY A 163 12.63 8.95 3.36
CA GLY A 163 11.27 8.51 3.01
C GLY A 163 11.11 6.99 2.81
N ALA A 164 12.18 6.20 2.95
CA ALA A 164 12.14 4.75 2.76
C ALA A 164 11.20 4.05 3.76
N GLY A 165 11.15 4.55 4.99
CA GLY A 165 10.27 4.00 6.00
C GLY A 165 8.80 4.23 5.71
N ALA A 166 8.44 5.40 5.20
CA ALA A 166 7.06 5.70 4.82
C ALA A 166 6.58 4.73 3.73
N ILE A 167 7.38 4.54 2.65
CA ILE A 167 7.02 3.60 1.59
C ILE A 167 6.96 2.15 2.10
N PHE A 168 7.82 1.77 3.06
CA PHE A 168 7.76 0.45 3.67
C PHE A 168 6.42 0.23 4.39
N ILE A 169 6.01 1.15 5.25
CA ILE A 169 4.75 1.06 5.99
C ILE A 169 3.55 1.05 5.05
N LEU A 170 3.56 1.91 4.02
CA LEU A 170 2.50 1.94 3.02
C LEU A 170 2.42 0.64 2.23
N THR A 171 3.56 0.08 1.83
CA THR A 171 3.62 -1.21 1.11
C THR A 171 3.17 -2.36 2.01
N TRP A 172 3.57 -2.36 3.28
CA TRP A 172 3.10 -3.34 4.25
C TRP A 172 1.58 -3.30 4.39
N ASN A 173 0.99 -2.13 4.61
CA ASN A 173 -0.46 -1.98 4.70
C ASN A 173 -1.17 -2.38 3.39
N ALA A 174 -0.60 -2.01 2.23
CA ALA A 174 -1.11 -2.47 0.93
C ALA A 174 -1.13 -4.00 0.85
N SER A 175 -0.09 -4.67 1.34
CA SER A 175 0.02 -6.13 1.32
C SER A 175 -1.01 -6.81 2.24
N VAL A 176 -1.24 -6.26 3.43
CA VAL A 176 -2.26 -6.76 4.37
C VAL A 176 -3.67 -6.59 3.79
N ILE A 177 -3.98 -5.42 3.24
CA ILE A 177 -5.27 -5.15 2.58
C ILE A 177 -5.47 -6.09 1.39
N SER A 178 -4.43 -6.31 0.59
CA SER A 178 -4.48 -7.22 -0.55
C SER A 178 -4.76 -8.66 -0.13
N ALA A 179 -4.13 -9.13 0.94
CA ALA A 179 -4.38 -10.46 1.50
C ALA A 179 -5.82 -10.59 2.01
N ALA A 180 -6.35 -9.55 2.67
CA ALA A 180 -7.74 -9.52 3.12
C ALA A 180 -8.74 -9.56 1.96
N ILE A 181 -8.52 -8.72 0.92
CA ILE A 181 -9.34 -8.71 -0.30
C ILE A 181 -9.25 -10.06 -1.01
N GLY A 182 -8.04 -10.57 -1.22
CA GLY A 182 -7.82 -11.83 -1.91
C GLY A 182 -8.43 -13.03 -1.19
N SER A 183 -8.30 -13.09 0.14
CA SER A 183 -8.94 -14.11 0.98
C SER A 183 -10.46 -14.04 0.89
N PHE A 184 -11.05 -12.83 0.99
CA PHE A 184 -12.48 -12.63 0.81
C PHE A 184 -12.97 -13.11 -0.55
N ILE A 185 -12.27 -12.74 -1.62
CA ILE A 185 -12.62 -13.14 -2.98
C ILE A 185 -12.56 -14.66 -3.11
N ARG A 186 -11.47 -15.31 -2.67
CA ARG A 186 -11.33 -16.77 -2.76
C ARG A 186 -12.43 -17.52 -2.03
N THR A 187 -12.76 -17.08 -0.81
CA THR A 187 -13.81 -17.72 -0.01
C THR A 187 -15.16 -17.64 -0.72
N ASN A 188 -15.52 -16.45 -1.22
CA ASN A 188 -16.82 -16.27 -1.88
C ASN A 188 -16.85 -16.88 -3.30
N LEU A 189 -15.70 -16.98 -4.01
CA LEU A 189 -15.65 -17.68 -5.29
C LEU A 189 -15.85 -19.18 -5.14
N ALA A 190 -15.46 -19.78 -4.03
CA ALA A 190 -15.68 -21.19 -3.77
C ALA A 190 -17.19 -21.54 -3.78
N ASP A 191 -18.03 -20.63 -3.30
CA ASP A 191 -19.48 -20.79 -3.26
C ASP A 191 -20.15 -20.68 -4.65
N VAL A 192 -19.45 -20.08 -5.63
CA VAL A 192 -19.97 -19.82 -7.00
C VAL A 192 -19.50 -20.86 -8.03
N VAL A 193 -18.73 -21.85 -7.61
CA VAL A 193 -18.12 -22.85 -8.53
C VAL A 193 -19.17 -23.60 -9.37
N GLN A 194 -20.38 -23.81 -8.86
CA GLN A 194 -21.42 -24.56 -9.53
C GLN A 194 -22.23 -23.74 -10.57
N THR A 195 -22.03 -22.42 -10.64
CA THR A 195 -22.70 -21.57 -11.63
C THR A 195 -21.94 -21.55 -12.95
N VAL A 196 -22.64 -21.43 -14.08
CA VAL A 196 -22.08 -21.46 -15.43
C VAL A 196 -22.49 -20.24 -16.27
N GLY A 197 -21.73 -19.92 -17.33
CA GLY A 197 -22.05 -18.90 -18.31
C GLY A 197 -21.88 -17.46 -17.81
N PHE A 198 -22.64 -16.53 -18.38
CA PHE A 198 -22.57 -15.08 -18.09
C PHE A 198 -22.91 -14.74 -16.65
N VAL A 199 -23.74 -15.54 -15.97
CA VAL A 199 -24.08 -15.37 -14.56
C VAL A 199 -22.83 -15.52 -13.71
N LYS A 200 -21.98 -16.51 -13.99
CA LYS A 200 -20.70 -16.72 -13.30
C LYS A 200 -19.77 -15.51 -13.44
N MET A 201 -19.67 -14.96 -14.65
CA MET A 201 -18.87 -13.76 -14.91
C MET A 201 -19.39 -12.56 -14.10
N GLY A 202 -20.69 -12.34 -14.06
CA GLY A 202 -21.33 -11.29 -13.27
C GLY A 202 -21.06 -11.42 -11.77
N LEU A 203 -21.17 -12.65 -11.24
CA LEU A 203 -20.86 -12.94 -9.83
C LEU A 203 -19.38 -12.71 -9.48
N TYR A 204 -18.45 -13.07 -10.38
CA TYR A 204 -17.02 -12.79 -10.18
C TYR A 204 -16.73 -11.29 -10.10
N LEU A 205 -17.30 -10.49 -11.02
CA LEU A 205 -17.15 -9.04 -11.00
C LEU A 205 -17.78 -8.44 -9.73
N GLN A 206 -18.93 -8.93 -9.33
CA GLN A 206 -19.61 -8.49 -8.10
C GLN A 206 -18.75 -8.80 -6.85
N ILE A 207 -18.28 -10.02 -6.67
CA ILE A 207 -17.45 -10.44 -5.53
C ILE A 207 -16.17 -9.62 -5.48
N PHE A 208 -15.50 -9.44 -6.63
CA PHE A 208 -14.28 -8.65 -6.72
C PHE A 208 -14.53 -7.18 -6.32
N SER A 209 -15.57 -6.57 -6.86
CA SER A 209 -15.94 -5.19 -6.55
C SER A 209 -16.33 -5.02 -5.09
N MET A 210 -17.11 -5.95 -4.53
CA MET A 210 -17.48 -5.94 -3.11
C MET A 210 -16.26 -6.08 -2.19
N GLY A 211 -15.30 -6.94 -2.53
CA GLY A 211 -14.05 -7.08 -1.79
C GLY A 211 -13.27 -5.77 -1.75
N ILE A 212 -13.07 -5.14 -2.90
CA ILE A 212 -12.38 -3.85 -2.97
C ILE A 212 -13.12 -2.78 -2.15
N VAL A 213 -14.42 -2.59 -2.39
CA VAL A 213 -15.22 -1.56 -1.70
C VAL A 213 -15.18 -1.79 -0.18
N ARG A 214 -15.39 -3.02 0.28
CA ARG A 214 -15.43 -3.35 1.71
C ARG A 214 -14.14 -2.95 2.44
N TYR A 215 -12.99 -3.29 1.89
CA TYR A 215 -11.70 -3.07 2.55
C TYR A 215 -11.11 -1.68 2.27
N MET A 216 -11.37 -1.10 1.09
CA MET A 216 -10.90 0.25 0.77
C MET A 216 -11.68 1.33 1.50
N THR A 217 -12.98 1.14 1.74
CA THR A 217 -13.81 2.16 2.42
C THR A 217 -13.36 2.39 3.86
N HIS A 218 -13.02 1.33 4.60
CA HIS A 218 -12.52 1.46 5.97
C HIS A 218 -11.09 1.97 6.04
N GLY A 219 -10.25 1.52 5.11
CA GLY A 219 -8.82 1.88 5.10
C GLY A 219 -8.51 3.25 4.48
N LEU A 220 -9.41 3.84 3.71
CA LEU A 220 -9.09 5.03 2.91
C LEU A 220 -8.63 6.22 3.75
N PHE A 221 -9.34 6.53 4.85
CA PHE A 221 -8.97 7.65 5.72
C PHE A 221 -7.68 7.37 6.50
N GLU A 222 -7.48 6.14 6.93
CA GLU A 222 -6.27 5.67 7.59
C GLU A 222 -5.07 5.76 6.65
N ILE A 223 -5.21 5.25 5.44
CA ILE A 223 -4.19 5.30 4.40
C ILE A 223 -3.84 6.75 4.03
N LEU A 224 -4.83 7.63 3.90
CA LEU A 224 -4.60 9.06 3.65
C LEU A 224 -3.80 9.71 4.78
N ALA A 225 -4.10 9.40 6.04
CA ALA A 225 -3.33 9.89 7.18
C ALA A 225 -1.88 9.43 7.13
N TYR A 226 -1.63 8.18 6.75
CA TYR A 226 -0.27 7.65 6.58
C TYR A 226 0.47 8.30 5.41
N PHE A 227 -0.19 8.57 4.30
CA PHE A 227 0.40 9.30 3.17
C PHE A 227 0.80 10.72 3.58
N ILE A 228 -0.07 11.42 4.30
CA ILE A 228 0.22 12.79 4.78
C ILE A 228 1.38 12.76 5.78
N GLY A 229 1.38 11.82 6.72
CA GLY A 229 2.45 11.64 7.70
C GLY A 229 3.78 11.27 7.03
N GLY A 230 3.76 10.33 6.07
CA GLY A 230 4.92 9.93 5.30
C GLY A 230 5.48 11.05 4.42
N LEU A 231 4.61 11.82 3.77
CA LEU A 231 5.01 12.98 2.99
C LEU A 231 5.63 14.06 3.87
N ALA A 232 4.99 14.41 4.99
CA ALA A 232 5.50 15.42 5.93
C ALA A 232 6.87 15.04 6.48
N GLY A 233 7.04 13.80 6.96
CA GLY A 233 8.31 13.32 7.46
C GLY A 233 9.39 13.25 6.38
N GLY A 234 9.03 12.82 5.16
CA GLY A 234 9.95 12.82 4.02
C GLY A 234 10.41 14.21 3.61
N LEU A 235 9.52 15.20 3.63
CA LEU A 235 9.86 16.61 3.38
C LEU A 235 10.82 17.16 4.44
N ILE A 236 10.57 16.88 5.71
CA ILE A 236 11.46 17.26 6.82
C ILE A 236 12.85 16.64 6.61
N SER A 237 12.93 15.35 6.29
CA SER A 237 14.19 14.65 6.04
C SER A 237 14.99 15.30 4.90
N VAL A 238 14.35 15.57 3.76
CA VAL A 238 15.01 16.21 2.62
C VAL A 238 15.45 17.63 2.97
N ALA A 239 14.64 18.41 3.70
CA ALA A 239 14.97 19.77 4.13
C ALA A 239 16.16 19.81 5.10
N MET A 240 16.30 18.82 5.99
CA MET A 240 17.45 18.73 6.90
C MET A 240 18.74 18.43 6.14
N MET A 241 18.71 17.54 5.16
CA MET A 241 19.88 17.18 4.34
C MET A 241 20.30 18.29 3.34
N SER A 242 19.38 19.15 2.92
CA SER A 242 19.70 20.24 1.99
C SER A 242 20.36 21.45 2.65
N ARG A 243 20.51 21.43 3.99
CA ARG A 243 21.21 22.48 4.76
C ARG A 243 22.71 22.20 4.99
N GLU A 244 23.18 21.03 4.59
CA GLU A 244 24.61 20.67 4.50
C GLU A 244 25.12 20.89 3.08
#